data_28b864be5ae09a477f56a40cd60dd84a
#
_entry.id   28b864be5ae09a477f56a40cd60dd84a
#
_cell.length_a   1.000
_cell.length_b   1.000
_cell.length_c   1.000
_cell.angle_alpha   90.00
_cell.angle_beta   90.00
_cell.angle_gamma   90.00
#
_symmetry.space_group_name_H-M   'P 1'
#
loop_
_entity.id
_entity.type
_entity.pdbx_description
1 polymer ?
#
loop_
_entity_poly.entity_id
_entity_poly.type
_entity_poly.pdbx_seq_one_letter_code
_entity_poly.pdbx_strand_id
1 'polypeptide(L)'
;NVISGFLGQLIDGKNYYVSRVSSNNIRLANSLPDLVNGDFVDATGNGTFKISVPELANKKLEHQKLLKRISLNPLFDGEVRETQPGTTGILVNGTEISNYKSGDVIQFGGVESIDVLEGGSQFDVITPPTVSVESLTGAGVSATANVKGSFERFDIIDPGFDYVEPPVIQISGGNGRNAIARSRLKQVDHFVDFDASSTGNAINIADDTIGFGTFHKFRDGEAVIYKTFNTGAIGIASAGITTTAIQLNPDQRLVDESIYFVSKVNSTTIKLANNQNDAITKSNLLNLTGFADGSQRFQSLKKKFVLGQVIIENPGEGYENKRRLVPTAGINTYSDFIEYKNHGFKDGELIRYSNSEVKIGGLDTDQDYYVLKISNDRFRLAAAGIGSTLSDANYISKQFVGLTSVGSGDHIFNYPPITVNVKGVVGINTTSPENYHARVNPIVRGSLTSINVEKPGLGYGND
;
A
#
# COMPACT_ATOMS: atom_id res chain seq x y z
N ASN A 1 43.36 4.00 13.78
CA ASN A 1 44.43 4.74 13.10
C ASN A 1 44.12 6.25 13.10
N VAL A 2 45.07 7.07 13.45
CA VAL A 2 44.97 8.54 13.43
C VAL A 2 45.21 9.04 12.00
N ILE A 3 44.29 9.85 11.48
CA ILE A 3 44.42 10.50 10.16
C ILE A 3 44.92 11.96 10.37
N SER A 4 44.29 12.67 11.31
CA SER A 4 44.72 14.01 11.72
C SER A 4 44.14 14.36 13.10
N GLY A 5 44.81 15.21 13.88
CA GLY A 5 44.40 15.61 15.22
C GLY A 5 44.92 14.69 16.32
N PHE A 6 44.36 14.86 17.53
CA PHE A 6 44.78 14.15 18.75
C PHE A 6 43.54 13.75 19.58
N LEU A 7 43.49 12.50 19.98
CA LEU A 7 42.55 12.01 20.99
C LEU A 7 43.34 11.45 22.16
N GLY A 8 43.34 12.19 23.28
CA GLY A 8 44.06 11.79 24.49
C GLY A 8 43.58 10.41 24.98
N GLN A 9 44.50 9.65 25.56
CA GLN A 9 44.33 8.29 26.06
C GLN A 9 44.05 7.20 25.02
N LEU A 10 43.82 7.55 23.73
CA LEU A 10 43.76 6.54 22.68
C LEU A 10 45.14 6.36 22.03
N ILE A 11 45.54 5.11 21.89
CA ILE A 11 46.82 4.70 21.29
C ILE A 11 46.57 4.21 19.88
N ASP A 12 47.30 4.75 18.91
CA ASP A 12 47.22 4.33 17.52
C ASP A 12 47.57 2.83 17.37
N GLY A 13 46.79 2.12 16.60
CA GLY A 13 46.94 0.67 16.38
C GLY A 13 46.56 -0.23 17.57
N LYS A 14 46.11 0.33 18.69
CA LYS A 14 45.60 -0.47 19.81
C LYS A 14 44.15 -0.92 19.57
N ASN A 15 43.82 -2.14 19.99
CA ASN A 15 42.45 -2.66 19.99
C ASN A 15 41.69 -2.17 21.21
N TYR A 16 40.44 -1.80 20.99
CA TYR A 16 39.48 -1.38 22.02
C TYR A 16 38.17 -2.13 21.87
N TYR A 17 37.47 -2.30 22.97
CA TYR A 17 36.12 -2.78 22.99
C TYR A 17 35.13 -1.64 22.82
N VAL A 18 34.09 -1.84 22.02
CA VAL A 18 33.12 -0.77 21.64
C VAL A 18 31.82 -0.94 22.39
N SER A 19 31.37 0.11 23.07
CA SER A 19 30.01 0.25 23.57
C SER A 19 29.28 1.24 22.69
N ARG A 20 28.17 0.82 22.10
CA ARG A 20 27.31 1.70 21.30
C ARG A 20 26.43 2.53 22.21
N VAL A 21 26.50 3.85 22.10
CA VAL A 21 25.65 4.79 22.85
C VAL A 21 24.43 5.20 22.01
N SER A 22 24.65 5.44 20.71
CA SER A 22 23.59 5.78 19.75
C SER A 22 24.00 5.34 18.33
N SER A 23 23.21 5.69 17.31
CA SER A 23 23.61 5.46 15.91
C SER A 23 24.92 6.13 15.53
N ASN A 24 25.26 7.25 16.16
CA ASN A 24 26.40 8.08 15.78
C ASN A 24 27.47 8.22 16.89
N ASN A 25 27.23 7.63 18.06
CA ASN A 25 28.11 7.77 19.21
C ASN A 25 28.50 6.41 19.78
N ILE A 26 29.79 6.26 20.07
CA ILE A 26 30.34 5.07 20.70
C ILE A 26 31.20 5.49 21.91
N ARG A 27 31.41 4.57 22.84
CA ARG A 27 32.45 4.62 23.89
C ARG A 27 33.43 3.48 23.69
N LEU A 28 34.64 3.67 24.10
CA LEU A 28 35.70 2.66 23.98
C LEU A 28 36.18 2.22 25.38
N ALA A 29 36.43 0.93 25.55
CA ALA A 29 37.00 0.32 26.75
C ALA A 29 38.30 -0.42 26.39
N ASN A 30 39.23 -0.54 27.34
CA ASN A 30 40.50 -1.19 27.11
C ASN A 30 40.40 -2.72 27.15
N SER A 31 39.41 -3.26 27.83
CA SER A 31 39.17 -4.71 27.96
C SER A 31 37.68 -5.02 28.01
N LEU A 32 37.33 -6.31 27.84
CA LEU A 32 35.95 -6.75 27.98
C LEU A 32 35.41 -6.59 29.42
N PRO A 33 36.19 -6.87 30.49
CA PRO A 33 35.78 -6.51 31.85
C PRO A 33 35.50 -5.03 32.03
N ASP A 34 36.33 -4.14 31.52
CA ASP A 34 36.13 -2.67 31.60
C ASP A 34 34.82 -2.26 30.90
N LEU A 35 34.54 -2.88 29.73
CA LEU A 35 33.29 -2.65 29.00
C LEU A 35 32.07 -3.04 29.85
N VAL A 36 32.11 -4.18 30.50
CA VAL A 36 31.01 -4.70 31.35
C VAL A 36 30.83 -3.85 32.60
N ASN A 37 31.96 -3.40 33.19
CA ASN A 37 31.95 -2.55 34.40
C ASN A 37 31.60 -1.09 34.11
N GLY A 38 31.60 -0.68 32.83
CA GLY A 38 31.35 0.71 32.42
C GLY A 38 32.56 1.61 32.52
N ASP A 39 33.76 1.04 32.64
CA ASP A 39 35.04 1.75 32.71
C ASP A 39 35.51 2.10 31.29
N PHE A 40 35.11 3.27 30.80
CA PHE A 40 35.43 3.72 29.46
C PHE A 40 36.69 4.61 29.42
N VAL A 41 37.37 4.56 28.28
CA VAL A 41 38.50 5.46 27.99
C VAL A 41 37.99 6.89 27.90
N ASP A 42 38.59 7.81 28.67
CA ASP A 42 38.27 9.23 28.62
C ASP A 42 39.03 9.88 27.43
N ALA A 43 38.33 9.92 26.28
CA ALA A 43 38.90 10.46 25.05
C ALA A 43 38.73 11.98 25.02
N THR A 44 39.85 12.69 25.14
CA THR A 44 39.92 14.15 25.05
C THR A 44 40.59 14.59 23.78
N GLY A 45 40.10 15.68 23.15
CA GLY A 45 40.65 16.21 21.91
C GLY A 45 39.76 16.03 20.69
N ASN A 46 40.19 16.52 19.54
CA ASN A 46 39.47 16.47 18.28
C ASN A 46 40.39 16.01 17.15
N GLY A 47 39.82 15.37 16.15
CA GLY A 47 40.54 14.93 14.97
C GLY A 47 39.73 13.99 14.08
N THR A 48 40.35 13.55 13.01
CA THR A 48 39.79 12.55 12.11
C THR A 48 40.52 11.23 12.35
N PHE A 49 39.78 10.20 12.67
CA PHE A 49 40.29 8.88 13.05
C PHE A 49 39.61 7.81 12.24
N LYS A 50 40.32 6.76 11.87
CA LYS A 50 39.79 5.56 11.29
C LYS A 50 39.71 4.49 12.36
N ILE A 51 38.48 4.03 12.64
CA ILE A 51 38.23 2.86 13.47
C ILE A 51 37.83 1.74 12.54
N SER A 52 38.46 0.60 12.64
CA SER A 52 38.16 -0.60 11.88
C SER A 52 38.07 -1.79 12.81
N VAL A 53 37.20 -2.74 12.47
CA VAL A 53 37.22 -4.05 13.15
C VAL A 53 38.54 -4.72 12.83
N PRO A 54 39.26 -5.28 13.83
CA PRO A 54 40.53 -5.97 13.56
C PRO A 54 40.28 -7.18 12.66
N GLU A 55 40.73 -7.12 11.45
CA GLU A 55 40.81 -8.31 10.59
C GLU A 55 41.93 -9.19 11.10
N LEU A 56 41.65 -10.39 11.56
CA LEU A 56 42.66 -11.38 11.99
C LEU A 56 43.62 -10.89 13.09
N ALA A 57 43.18 -10.02 13.97
CA ALA A 57 43.99 -9.03 14.68
C ALA A 57 44.96 -9.55 15.73
N ASN A 58 45.06 -10.82 16.01
CA ASN A 58 45.95 -11.32 17.07
C ASN A 58 46.88 -12.47 16.70
N LYS A 59 47.05 -12.79 15.42
CA LYS A 59 48.08 -13.72 15.02
C LYS A 59 49.41 -12.99 14.91
N LYS A 60 50.16 -12.98 15.99
CA LYS A 60 51.57 -12.64 15.92
C LYS A 60 52.30 -13.62 15.00
N LEU A 61 53.13 -13.11 14.08
CA LEU A 61 54.02 -13.95 13.31
C LEU A 61 55.04 -14.55 14.30
N GLU A 62 54.86 -15.84 14.58
CA GLU A 62 55.77 -16.60 15.40
C GLU A 62 56.49 -17.65 14.53
N HIS A 63 57.75 -17.99 14.89
CA HIS A 63 58.48 -19.05 14.25
C HIS A 63 57.75 -20.38 14.48
N GLN A 64 57.14 -20.92 13.42
CA GLN A 64 56.43 -22.21 13.47
C GLN A 64 57.31 -23.27 12.84
N LYS A 65 57.57 -24.35 13.59
CA LYS A 65 58.15 -25.58 13.05
C LYS A 65 57.02 -26.56 12.69
N LEU A 66 56.45 -26.36 11.53
CA LEU A 66 55.35 -27.21 11.05
C LEU A 66 55.89 -28.27 10.07
N LEU A 67 55.59 -29.53 10.32
CA LEU A 67 55.80 -30.64 9.37
C LEU A 67 54.43 -31.00 8.81
N LYS A 68 54.17 -30.67 7.55
CA LYS A 68 52.98 -31.09 6.83
C LYS A 68 53.32 -32.17 5.83
N ARG A 69 52.57 -33.28 5.87
CA ARG A 69 52.67 -34.37 4.89
C ARG A 69 51.54 -34.19 3.87
N ILE A 70 51.91 -34.12 2.60
CA ILE A 70 50.98 -34.01 1.49
C ILE A 70 51.15 -35.25 0.65
N SER A 71 50.02 -35.91 0.29
CA SER A 71 50.08 -37.05 -0.61
C SER A 71 50.35 -36.52 -2.03
N LEU A 72 51.39 -37.08 -2.67
CA LEU A 72 51.73 -36.77 -4.06
C LEU A 72 50.80 -37.48 -5.06
N ASN A 73 50.09 -38.51 -4.61
CA ASN A 73 49.13 -39.26 -5.39
C ASN A 73 47.75 -39.24 -4.69
N PRO A 74 46.96 -38.20 -4.85
CA PRO A 74 45.64 -38.18 -4.26
C PRO A 74 44.74 -39.23 -4.94
N LEU A 75 44.07 -40.04 -4.11
CA LEU A 75 43.04 -40.97 -4.59
C LEU A 75 41.73 -40.18 -4.73
N PHE A 76 41.19 -40.18 -5.94
CA PHE A 76 39.87 -39.65 -6.20
C PHE A 76 38.82 -40.73 -5.93
N ASP A 77 37.96 -40.53 -4.91
CA ASP A 77 36.93 -41.48 -4.51
C ASP A 77 35.58 -41.26 -5.21
N GLY A 78 35.50 -40.26 -6.10
CA GLY A 78 34.29 -39.95 -6.86
C GLY A 78 33.27 -39.11 -6.11
N GLU A 79 33.52 -38.78 -4.85
CA GLU A 79 32.59 -37.95 -4.07
C GLU A 79 33.04 -36.48 -4.03
N VAL A 80 32.11 -35.61 -4.27
CA VAL A 80 32.30 -34.15 -4.07
C VAL A 80 31.98 -33.85 -2.61
N ARG A 81 33.00 -33.53 -1.82
CA ARG A 81 32.84 -33.15 -0.40
C ARG A 81 33.19 -31.69 -0.21
N GLU A 82 32.50 -31.08 0.70
CA GLU A 82 32.78 -29.72 1.09
C GLU A 82 34.15 -29.64 1.78
N THR A 83 35.01 -28.72 1.31
CA THR A 83 36.34 -28.52 1.87
C THR A 83 36.26 -27.96 3.27
N GLN A 84 36.85 -28.61 4.26
CA GLN A 84 36.87 -28.16 5.63
C GLN A 84 37.77 -26.91 5.80
N PRO A 85 37.48 -26.01 6.79
CA PRO A 85 38.35 -24.88 7.09
C PRO A 85 39.81 -25.29 7.30
N GLY A 86 40.73 -24.45 6.83
CA GLY A 86 42.17 -24.71 7.00
C GLY A 86 42.93 -24.74 5.69
N THR A 87 44.14 -25.31 5.73
CA THR A 87 45.05 -25.38 4.59
C THR A 87 44.57 -26.41 3.57
N THR A 88 44.25 -25.95 2.36
CA THR A 88 43.83 -26.80 1.23
C THR A 88 44.96 -27.11 0.26
N GLY A 89 46.07 -26.38 0.32
CA GLY A 89 47.23 -26.57 -0.52
C GLY A 89 48.46 -25.82 0.01
N ILE A 90 49.64 -26.15 -0.53
CA ILE A 90 50.89 -25.47 -0.22
C ILE A 90 51.63 -25.19 -1.53
N LEU A 91 52.02 -23.95 -1.73
CA LEU A 91 52.88 -23.57 -2.86
C LEU A 91 54.32 -24.08 -2.68
N VAL A 92 55.09 -24.19 -3.77
CA VAL A 92 56.49 -24.68 -3.74
C VAL A 92 57.39 -23.82 -2.85
N ASN A 93 57.04 -22.59 -2.59
CA ASN A 93 57.76 -21.71 -1.66
C ASN A 93 57.35 -21.86 -0.18
N GLY A 94 56.48 -22.85 0.11
CA GLY A 94 55.98 -23.11 1.46
C GLY A 94 54.77 -22.26 1.89
N THR A 95 54.24 -21.40 1.03
CA THR A 95 53.08 -20.57 1.35
C THR A 95 51.80 -21.45 1.31
N GLU A 96 51.04 -21.41 2.39
CA GLU A 96 49.78 -22.13 2.51
C GLU A 96 48.66 -21.47 1.69
N ILE A 97 47.91 -22.28 0.97
CA ILE A 97 46.62 -21.88 0.37
C ILE A 97 45.54 -22.33 1.36
N SER A 98 44.89 -21.34 1.96
CA SER A 98 43.76 -21.60 2.88
C SER A 98 42.47 -21.76 2.15
N ASN A 99 41.52 -22.47 2.74
CA ASN A 99 40.14 -22.51 2.29
C ASN A 99 39.53 -21.08 2.38
N TYR A 100 38.52 -20.83 1.56
CA TYR A 100 37.69 -19.62 1.65
C TYR A 100 36.91 -19.55 2.98
N LYS A 101 36.72 -20.65 3.68
CA LYS A 101 36.12 -20.72 5.01
C LYS A 101 37.13 -20.35 6.07
N SER A 102 36.82 -19.32 6.87
CA SER A 102 37.57 -19.05 8.09
C SER A 102 37.27 -20.08 9.15
N GLY A 103 38.32 -20.51 9.90
CA GLY A 103 38.12 -21.25 11.11
C GLY A 103 37.70 -20.37 12.31
N ASP A 104 37.63 -19.06 12.12
CA ASP A 104 37.16 -18.14 13.13
C ASP A 104 35.62 -18.09 13.04
N VAL A 105 34.96 -18.41 14.13
CA VAL A 105 33.50 -18.56 14.27
C VAL A 105 32.73 -17.24 14.09
N ILE A 106 33.42 -16.13 13.90
CA ILE A 106 32.77 -14.81 13.88
C ILE A 106 33.24 -14.02 12.65
N GLN A 107 32.50 -14.11 11.58
CA GLN A 107 32.52 -13.14 10.51
C GLN A 107 31.39 -12.12 10.75
N PHE A 108 31.75 -10.87 11.04
CA PHE A 108 30.75 -9.81 11.21
C PHE A 108 30.47 -9.15 9.85
N GLY A 109 29.27 -9.30 9.35
CA GLY A 109 28.85 -8.72 8.10
C GLY A 109 27.39 -8.29 8.12
N GLY A 110 26.91 -7.88 6.98
CA GLY A 110 25.48 -7.69 6.71
C GLY A 110 24.90 -8.91 6.01
N VAL A 111 23.58 -9.06 6.07
CA VAL A 111 22.86 -10.09 5.30
C VAL A 111 22.82 -9.66 3.84
N GLU A 112 23.47 -10.39 2.96
CA GLU A 112 23.52 -10.06 1.52
C GLU A 112 22.27 -10.54 0.78
N SER A 113 21.79 -11.75 1.07
CA SER A 113 20.59 -12.33 0.45
C SER A 113 19.90 -13.29 1.41
N ILE A 114 18.62 -13.50 1.14
CA ILE A 114 17.79 -14.50 1.82
C ILE A 114 17.12 -15.33 0.72
N ASP A 115 17.43 -16.61 0.67
CA ASP A 115 16.87 -17.52 -0.32
C ASP A 115 15.57 -18.15 0.20
N VAL A 116 14.55 -18.15 -0.66
CA VAL A 116 13.29 -18.82 -0.39
C VAL A 116 13.37 -20.25 -0.88
N LEU A 117 13.50 -21.21 0.04
CA LEU A 117 13.57 -22.63 -0.31
C LEU A 117 12.20 -23.18 -0.69
N GLU A 118 11.16 -22.79 0.03
CA GLU A 118 9.78 -23.17 -0.23
C GLU A 118 8.87 -21.95 -0.10
N GLY A 119 8.21 -21.55 -1.21
CA GLY A 119 7.40 -20.34 -1.29
C GLY A 119 6.05 -20.43 -0.59
N GLY A 120 5.62 -21.63 -0.19
CA GLY A 120 4.30 -21.82 0.41
C GLY A 120 3.14 -21.39 -0.50
N SER A 121 1.99 -21.12 0.10
CA SER A 121 0.77 -20.67 -0.61
C SER A 121 -0.10 -19.82 0.29
N GLN A 122 -1.12 -19.16 -0.29
CA GLN A 122 -2.13 -18.38 0.43
C GLN A 122 -1.59 -17.10 1.11
N PHE A 123 -0.39 -16.66 0.79
CA PHE A 123 0.08 -15.35 1.23
C PHE A 123 -0.67 -14.22 0.52
N ASP A 124 -0.92 -13.14 1.25
CA ASP A 124 -1.54 -11.95 0.66
C ASP A 124 -0.54 -11.20 -0.23
N VAL A 125 -0.95 -10.93 -1.47
CA VAL A 125 -0.11 -10.19 -2.43
C VAL A 125 -0.14 -8.68 -2.14
N ILE A 126 -1.28 -8.16 -1.71
CA ILE A 126 -1.47 -6.72 -1.44
C ILE A 126 -0.80 -6.32 -0.13
N THR A 127 -0.98 -7.17 0.88
CA THR A 127 -0.36 -7.00 2.20
C THR A 127 0.51 -8.23 2.49
N PRO A 128 1.75 -8.26 1.97
CA PRO A 128 2.62 -9.42 2.12
C PRO A 128 3.04 -9.62 3.57
N PRO A 129 3.48 -10.85 3.93
CA PRO A 129 3.97 -11.13 5.27
C PRO A 129 5.18 -10.26 5.59
N THR A 130 5.30 -9.86 6.86
CA THR A 130 6.48 -9.17 7.37
C THR A 130 7.65 -10.14 7.49
N VAL A 131 8.85 -9.67 7.16
CA VAL A 131 10.09 -10.44 7.31
C VAL A 131 10.82 -9.93 8.54
N SER A 132 11.09 -10.84 9.48
CA SER A 132 11.92 -10.58 10.66
C SER A 132 13.15 -11.47 10.59
N VAL A 133 14.32 -10.87 10.72
CA VAL A 133 15.59 -11.60 10.81
C VAL A 133 16.09 -11.50 12.24
N GLU A 134 16.04 -12.62 12.94
CA GLU A 134 16.52 -12.71 14.32
C GLU A 134 17.96 -13.19 14.34
N SER A 135 18.79 -12.54 15.12
CA SER A 135 20.18 -12.94 15.34
C SER A 135 20.62 -12.51 16.74
N LEU A 136 21.45 -13.33 17.37
CA LEU A 136 22.05 -13.01 18.67
C LEU A 136 23.16 -11.95 18.55
N THR A 137 23.77 -11.81 17.38
CA THR A 137 24.97 -10.97 17.17
C THR A 137 24.73 -9.77 16.26
N GLY A 138 23.79 -9.88 15.31
CA GLY A 138 23.55 -8.86 14.29
C GLY A 138 22.29 -8.01 14.53
N ALA A 139 22.27 -6.82 13.96
CA ALA A 139 21.13 -5.91 14.03
C ALA A 139 21.00 -5.03 12.78
N GLY A 140 19.80 -4.47 12.60
CA GLY A 140 19.55 -3.45 11.58
C GLY A 140 19.26 -3.98 10.18
N VAL A 141 19.04 -5.29 10.01
CA VAL A 141 18.56 -5.81 8.73
C VAL A 141 17.11 -5.36 8.49
N SER A 142 16.82 -5.00 7.27
CA SER A 142 15.45 -4.75 6.79
C SER A 142 15.25 -5.54 5.50
N ALA A 143 14.17 -6.29 5.44
CA ALA A 143 13.85 -7.10 4.27
C ALA A 143 12.35 -7.09 3.99
N THR A 144 11.97 -7.25 2.73
CA THR A 144 10.58 -7.33 2.28
C THR A 144 10.31 -8.61 1.53
N ALA A 145 9.15 -9.20 1.80
CA ALA A 145 8.64 -10.35 1.08
C ALA A 145 8.02 -9.95 -0.25
N ASN A 146 8.38 -10.62 -1.33
CA ASN A 146 7.68 -10.51 -2.61
C ASN A 146 6.75 -11.71 -2.77
N VAL A 147 5.46 -11.44 -2.90
CA VAL A 147 4.42 -12.45 -3.10
C VAL A 147 3.83 -12.28 -4.49
N LYS A 148 3.65 -13.39 -5.21
CA LYS A 148 3.09 -13.41 -6.55
C LYS A 148 1.91 -14.36 -6.63
N GLY A 149 0.82 -13.89 -7.21
CA GLY A 149 -0.42 -14.68 -7.22
C GLY A 149 -1.47 -14.22 -8.22
N SER A 150 -2.71 -14.54 -7.88
CA SER A 150 -3.91 -14.28 -8.66
C SER A 150 -5.07 -13.84 -7.75
N PHE A 151 -6.12 -13.31 -8.33
CA PHE A 151 -7.33 -12.95 -7.58
C PHE A 151 -8.04 -14.19 -7.06
N GLU A 152 -8.37 -14.19 -5.77
CA GLU A 152 -9.18 -15.22 -5.12
C GLU A 152 -10.65 -14.82 -5.04
N ARG A 153 -10.91 -13.60 -4.58
CA ARG A 153 -12.26 -13.03 -4.45
C ARG A 153 -12.24 -11.52 -4.33
N PHE A 154 -13.43 -10.94 -4.36
CA PHE A 154 -13.67 -9.52 -4.06
C PHE A 154 -14.66 -9.42 -2.90
N ASP A 155 -14.28 -8.70 -1.86
CA ASP A 155 -15.16 -8.38 -0.74
C ASP A 155 -15.84 -7.03 -1.00
N ILE A 156 -17.17 -6.98 -0.97
CA ILE A 156 -17.94 -5.76 -1.19
C ILE A 156 -17.94 -4.97 0.12
N ILE A 157 -17.27 -3.82 0.13
CA ILE A 157 -17.22 -2.91 1.28
C ILE A 157 -18.42 -1.96 1.28
N ASP A 158 -18.79 -1.47 0.10
CA ASP A 158 -19.97 -0.66 -0.14
C ASP A 158 -20.62 -1.16 -1.41
N PRO A 159 -21.88 -1.59 -1.39
CA PRO A 159 -22.53 -2.13 -2.56
C PRO A 159 -22.92 -1.07 -3.60
N GLY A 160 -22.67 0.21 -3.32
CA GLY A 160 -23.15 1.31 -4.14
C GLY A 160 -24.67 1.40 -4.13
N PHE A 161 -25.23 2.22 -5.01
CA PHE A 161 -26.68 2.41 -5.00
C PHE A 161 -27.23 2.83 -6.36
N ASP A 162 -28.39 2.26 -6.68
CA ASP A 162 -29.26 2.68 -7.79
C ASP A 162 -28.64 2.50 -9.18
N TYR A 163 -27.90 1.43 -9.38
CA TYR A 163 -27.36 1.08 -10.70
C TYR A 163 -28.48 0.84 -11.71
N VAL A 164 -28.29 1.35 -12.93
CA VAL A 164 -29.22 1.11 -14.07
C VAL A 164 -28.85 -0.18 -14.80
N GLU A 165 -27.57 -0.51 -14.81
CA GLU A 165 -26.99 -1.71 -15.42
C GLU A 165 -25.84 -2.25 -14.56
N PRO A 166 -25.43 -3.51 -14.76
CA PRO A 166 -24.29 -4.06 -14.04
C PRO A 166 -23.01 -3.21 -14.27
N PRO A 167 -22.38 -2.70 -13.20
CA PRO A 167 -21.19 -1.87 -13.35
C PRO A 167 -20.00 -2.69 -13.85
N VAL A 168 -19.09 -2.02 -14.56
CA VAL A 168 -17.81 -2.60 -15.00
C VAL A 168 -16.84 -2.66 -13.84
N ILE A 169 -16.18 -3.80 -13.67
CA ILE A 169 -15.09 -4.01 -12.73
C ILE A 169 -13.77 -3.77 -13.45
N GLN A 170 -13.07 -2.70 -13.08
CA GLN A 170 -11.81 -2.28 -13.68
C GLN A 170 -10.67 -2.62 -12.73
N ILE A 171 -9.79 -3.53 -13.13
CA ILE A 171 -8.64 -4.00 -12.35
C ILE A 171 -7.38 -3.37 -12.92
N SER A 172 -6.49 -2.86 -12.05
CA SER A 172 -5.21 -2.26 -12.43
C SER A 172 -4.14 -2.49 -11.37
N GLY A 173 -2.87 -2.31 -11.75
CA GLY A 173 -1.71 -2.44 -10.85
C GLY A 173 -1.18 -3.87 -10.73
N GLY A 174 -0.10 -4.01 -9.92
CA GLY A 174 0.53 -5.29 -9.61
C GLY A 174 1.22 -5.99 -10.78
N ASN A 175 1.29 -5.38 -11.98
CA ASN A 175 1.85 -5.95 -13.22
C ASN A 175 1.37 -7.37 -13.58
N GLY A 176 0.23 -7.80 -13.01
CA GLY A 176 -0.45 -9.02 -13.42
C GLY A 176 -1.22 -8.84 -14.73
N ARG A 177 -1.76 -9.93 -15.24
CA ARG A 177 -2.49 -9.95 -16.51
C ARG A 177 -3.69 -10.89 -16.49
N ASN A 178 -4.58 -10.69 -17.46
CA ASN A 178 -5.71 -11.57 -17.76
C ASN A 178 -6.78 -11.70 -16.65
N ALA A 179 -6.75 -10.90 -15.59
CA ALA A 179 -7.84 -10.91 -14.62
C ALA A 179 -9.11 -10.33 -15.25
N ILE A 180 -10.20 -11.07 -15.15
CA ILE A 180 -11.53 -10.67 -15.65
C ILE A 180 -12.54 -10.92 -14.53
N ALA A 181 -13.28 -9.88 -14.20
CA ALA A 181 -14.34 -9.96 -13.22
C ALA A 181 -15.63 -9.34 -13.77
N ARG A 182 -16.76 -9.92 -13.38
CA ARG A 182 -18.08 -9.46 -13.75
C ARG A 182 -18.90 -9.15 -12.50
N SER A 183 -19.65 -8.06 -12.58
CA SER A 183 -20.60 -7.69 -11.53
C SER A 183 -21.95 -8.36 -11.72
N ARG A 184 -22.66 -8.63 -10.62
CA ARG A 184 -24.06 -9.01 -10.58
C ARG A 184 -24.80 -8.09 -9.65
N LEU A 185 -25.90 -7.53 -10.10
CA LEU A 185 -26.77 -6.68 -9.29
C LEU A 185 -27.73 -7.50 -8.42
N LYS A 186 -28.09 -6.92 -7.28
CA LYS A 186 -29.13 -7.39 -6.37
C LYS A 186 -30.17 -6.28 -6.21
N GLN A 187 -31.44 -6.67 -6.19
CA GLN A 187 -32.54 -5.76 -5.85
C GLN A 187 -32.65 -5.61 -4.34
N VAL A 188 -32.83 -4.39 -3.89
CA VAL A 188 -33.09 -4.05 -2.49
C VAL A 188 -34.27 -3.10 -2.37
N ASP A 189 -35.00 -3.18 -1.29
CA ASP A 189 -35.98 -2.16 -0.92
C ASP A 189 -35.21 -0.91 -0.45
N HIS A 190 -35.77 0.23 -0.83
CA HIS A 190 -35.21 1.51 -0.39
C HIS A 190 -36.26 2.28 0.40
N PHE A 191 -35.93 2.67 1.60
CA PHE A 191 -36.76 3.48 2.46
C PHE A 191 -35.92 4.42 3.32
N VAL A 192 -36.55 5.44 3.83
CA VAL A 192 -35.95 6.38 4.78
C VAL A 192 -36.94 6.59 5.92
N ASP A 193 -36.50 6.35 7.13
CA ASP A 193 -37.24 6.65 8.37
C ASP A 193 -36.84 8.01 8.88
N PHE A 194 -37.81 8.73 9.44
CA PHE A 194 -37.59 10.06 10.02
C PHE A 194 -38.58 10.32 11.14
N ASP A 195 -38.22 11.19 12.08
CA ASP A 195 -39.10 11.64 13.15
C ASP A 195 -39.87 12.87 12.66
N ALA A 196 -41.14 12.71 12.38
CA ALA A 196 -42.03 13.76 11.90
C ALA A 196 -42.73 14.55 13.03
N SER A 197 -42.36 14.30 14.30
CA SER A 197 -42.89 15.06 15.45
C SER A 197 -42.37 16.51 15.45
N SER A 198 -43.00 17.34 16.20
CA SER A 198 -42.60 18.75 16.38
C SER A 198 -41.19 18.91 16.99
N THR A 199 -40.68 17.88 17.66
CA THR A 199 -39.33 17.83 18.26
C THR A 199 -38.30 17.15 17.35
N GLY A 200 -38.75 16.43 16.31
CA GLY A 200 -37.87 15.67 15.41
C GLY A 200 -37.13 16.52 14.35
N ASN A 201 -37.52 17.79 14.21
CA ASN A 201 -36.93 18.75 13.26
C ASN A 201 -36.94 18.30 11.77
N ALA A 202 -37.63 17.20 11.44
CA ALA A 202 -37.71 16.73 10.05
C ALA A 202 -38.68 17.55 9.21
N ILE A 203 -39.75 18.08 9.79
CA ILE A 203 -40.79 18.82 9.08
C ILE A 203 -40.54 20.30 9.19
N ASN A 204 -40.40 20.99 8.06
CA ASN A 204 -40.39 22.43 7.98
C ASN A 204 -41.67 22.93 7.27
N ILE A 205 -42.61 23.39 8.07
CA ILE A 205 -43.92 23.89 7.58
C ILE A 205 -43.76 25.20 6.76
N ALA A 206 -42.78 26.04 7.10
CA ALA A 206 -42.58 27.33 6.43
C ALA A 206 -42.11 27.16 4.98
N ASP A 207 -41.30 26.14 4.71
CA ASP A 207 -40.73 25.84 3.41
C ASP A 207 -41.38 24.63 2.73
N ASP A 208 -42.35 23.99 3.36
CA ASP A 208 -42.98 22.73 2.90
C ASP A 208 -41.99 21.61 2.62
N THR A 209 -41.00 21.44 3.49
CA THR A 209 -39.93 20.46 3.28
C THR A 209 -39.89 19.42 4.35
N ILE A 210 -39.37 18.23 3.94
CA ILE A 210 -39.10 17.10 4.81
C ILE A 210 -37.61 16.80 4.75
N GLY A 211 -36.92 16.96 5.89
CA GLY A 211 -35.50 16.71 6.07
C GLY A 211 -35.24 15.37 6.75
N PHE A 212 -34.20 14.65 6.35
CA PHE A 212 -33.92 13.32 6.88
C PHE A 212 -32.66 13.25 7.75
N GLY A 213 -31.90 14.33 7.85
CA GLY A 213 -30.60 14.33 8.57
C GLY A 213 -29.51 13.51 7.89
N THR A 214 -29.87 12.63 6.95
CA THR A 214 -28.98 11.77 6.16
C THR A 214 -29.39 11.82 4.69
N PHE A 215 -28.53 11.28 3.80
CA PHE A 215 -28.84 11.24 2.37
C PHE A 215 -30.02 10.33 2.09
N HIS A 216 -31.14 10.90 1.60
CA HIS A 216 -32.36 10.16 1.32
C HIS A 216 -32.28 9.27 0.06
N LYS A 217 -31.38 9.53 -0.88
CA LYS A 217 -31.15 8.79 -2.11
C LYS A 217 -32.37 8.56 -3.02
N PHE A 218 -33.46 9.28 -2.85
CA PHE A 218 -34.60 9.29 -3.78
C PHE A 218 -34.26 10.13 -5.02
N ARG A 219 -34.83 9.75 -6.17
CA ARG A 219 -34.76 10.51 -7.43
C ARG A 219 -35.84 11.59 -7.46
N ASP A 220 -35.64 12.62 -8.29
CA ASP A 220 -36.71 13.55 -8.62
C ASP A 220 -37.83 12.83 -9.36
N GLY A 221 -39.10 13.05 -8.98
CA GLY A 221 -40.25 12.37 -9.53
C GLY A 221 -40.42 10.90 -9.09
N GLU A 222 -39.66 10.42 -8.12
CA GLU A 222 -39.75 9.05 -7.63
C GLU A 222 -41.04 8.84 -6.83
N ALA A 223 -41.78 7.75 -7.15
CA ALA A 223 -42.94 7.34 -6.39
C ALA A 223 -42.49 6.65 -5.07
N VAL A 224 -43.06 7.10 -3.97
CA VAL A 224 -42.80 6.59 -2.62
C VAL A 224 -44.12 6.29 -1.91
N ILE A 225 -44.16 5.22 -1.12
CA ILE A 225 -45.25 4.92 -0.22
C ILE A 225 -44.96 5.56 1.12
N TYR A 226 -45.92 6.31 1.64
CA TYR A 226 -45.84 6.89 2.97
C TYR A 226 -46.39 5.93 4.01
N LYS A 227 -45.70 5.76 5.15
CA LYS A 227 -46.08 4.87 6.24
C LYS A 227 -45.99 5.56 7.58
N THR A 228 -47.05 5.46 8.38
CA THR A 228 -47.19 6.11 9.67
C THR A 228 -46.89 5.22 10.88
N PHE A 229 -46.79 3.92 10.70
CA PHE A 229 -46.64 2.94 11.79
C PHE A 229 -47.70 3.04 12.90
N ASN A 230 -48.97 3.34 12.52
CA ASN A 230 -50.11 3.55 13.40
C ASN A 230 -49.99 4.80 14.29
N THR A 231 -49.24 5.79 13.88
CA THR A 231 -49.13 7.13 14.53
C THR A 231 -49.91 8.18 13.71
N GLY A 232 -50.07 9.39 14.23
CA GLY A 232 -50.65 10.50 13.49
C GLY A 232 -49.84 10.85 12.25
N ALA A 233 -50.49 11.18 11.12
CA ALA A 233 -49.82 11.53 9.88
C ALA A 233 -49.51 13.03 9.76
N ILE A 234 -48.59 13.38 8.84
CA ILE A 234 -48.20 14.78 8.52
C ILE A 234 -49.42 15.53 7.98
N GLY A 235 -49.69 16.73 8.52
CA GLY A 235 -50.75 17.63 8.05
C GLY A 235 -50.40 18.24 6.69
N ILE A 236 -51.38 18.30 5.79
CA ILE A 236 -51.24 18.92 4.47
C ILE A 236 -52.46 19.82 4.14
N ALA A 237 -52.22 20.79 3.26
CA ALA A 237 -53.30 21.46 2.55
C ALA A 237 -53.32 21.05 1.08
N SER A 238 -54.47 21.05 0.45
CA SER A 238 -54.59 20.75 -0.98
C SER A 238 -53.74 21.72 -1.82
N ALA A 239 -52.84 21.19 -2.66
CA ALA A 239 -52.11 21.96 -3.63
C ALA A 239 -53.06 22.66 -4.62
N GLY A 240 -52.84 23.94 -4.89
CA GLY A 240 -53.59 24.73 -5.94
C GLY A 240 -54.66 25.67 -5.43
N ILE A 241 -54.83 25.84 -4.13
CA ILE A 241 -55.70 26.88 -3.60
C ILE A 241 -54.87 28.05 -3.09
N THR A 242 -54.72 29.09 -3.96
CA THR A 242 -54.18 30.37 -3.55
C THR A 242 -55.11 30.97 -2.49
N THR A 243 -54.54 31.22 -1.36
CA THR A 243 -55.11 31.70 -0.14
C THR A 243 -55.86 33.04 -0.35
N THR A 244 -57.18 32.94 -0.45
CA THR A 244 -58.04 34.00 0.13
C THR A 244 -59.26 33.27 0.66
N ALA A 245 -59.32 33.05 1.97
CA ALA A 245 -60.50 32.65 2.74
C ALA A 245 -61.15 31.29 2.38
N ILE A 246 -60.40 30.17 2.40
CA ILE A 246 -61.02 28.85 2.62
C ILE A 246 -60.52 28.38 3.96
N GLN A 247 -61.43 28.02 4.86
CA GLN A 247 -61.13 27.31 6.09
C GLN A 247 -60.34 26.06 5.72
N LEU A 248 -59.05 26.07 5.99
CA LEU A 248 -58.24 24.86 5.95
C LEU A 248 -58.95 23.83 6.80
N ASN A 249 -59.37 22.70 6.20
CA ASN A 249 -59.87 21.60 6.99
C ASN A 249 -58.69 21.10 7.82
N PRO A 250 -58.68 21.33 9.13
CA PRO A 250 -57.50 21.02 9.97
C PRO A 250 -57.13 19.54 10.02
N ASP A 251 -57.95 18.69 9.39
CA ASP A 251 -57.82 17.22 9.39
C ASP A 251 -57.25 16.68 8.06
N GLN A 252 -56.84 17.51 7.09
CA GLN A 252 -56.16 16.97 5.91
C GLN A 252 -54.74 16.53 6.28
N ARG A 253 -54.47 15.27 6.08
CA ARG A 253 -53.19 14.65 6.38
C ARG A 253 -52.73 13.76 5.22
N LEU A 254 -51.43 13.50 5.16
CA LEU A 254 -50.92 12.42 4.29
C LEU A 254 -51.63 11.12 4.65
N VAL A 255 -52.03 10.35 3.66
CA VAL A 255 -52.76 9.09 3.87
C VAL A 255 -51.76 7.96 3.96
N ASP A 256 -51.82 7.18 5.06
CA ASP A 256 -51.01 5.99 5.28
C ASP A 256 -51.16 5.00 4.11
N GLU A 257 -50.09 4.31 3.74
CA GLU A 257 -49.99 3.38 2.63
C GLU A 257 -50.27 4.03 1.22
N SER A 258 -50.39 5.35 1.13
CA SER A 258 -50.61 6.06 -0.13
C SER A 258 -49.34 6.45 -0.83
N ILE A 259 -49.40 6.59 -2.15
CA ILE A 259 -48.28 6.94 -3.02
C ILE A 259 -48.22 8.44 -3.18
N TYR A 260 -47.00 8.98 -2.94
CA TYR A 260 -46.61 10.36 -3.21
C TYR A 260 -45.37 10.38 -4.11
N PHE A 261 -45.10 11.52 -4.70
CA PHE A 261 -43.94 11.69 -5.60
C PHE A 261 -42.93 12.69 -5.00
N VAL A 262 -41.69 12.29 -5.02
CA VAL A 262 -40.59 13.08 -4.43
C VAL A 262 -40.18 14.21 -5.37
N SER A 263 -40.22 15.45 -4.89
CA SER A 263 -39.54 16.59 -5.49
C SER A 263 -38.29 16.88 -4.68
N LYS A 264 -37.13 16.56 -5.24
CA LYS A 264 -35.84 16.68 -4.55
C LYS A 264 -35.44 18.14 -4.41
N VAL A 265 -35.20 18.60 -3.17
CA VAL A 265 -34.63 19.91 -2.87
C VAL A 265 -33.12 19.83 -2.87
N ASN A 266 -32.58 18.88 -2.10
CA ASN A 266 -31.14 18.58 -2.03
C ASN A 266 -30.92 17.11 -1.64
N SER A 267 -29.72 16.72 -1.22
CA SER A 267 -29.41 15.32 -0.86
C SER A 267 -30.09 14.82 0.42
N THR A 268 -30.52 15.73 1.29
CA THR A 268 -31.10 15.40 2.61
C THR A 268 -32.55 15.89 2.76
N THR A 269 -33.10 16.61 1.79
CA THR A 269 -34.39 17.30 1.91
C THR A 269 -35.24 17.10 0.67
N ILE A 270 -36.51 16.81 0.85
CA ILE A 270 -37.50 16.67 -0.22
C ILE A 270 -38.74 17.56 0.01
N LYS A 271 -39.51 17.74 -1.05
CA LYS A 271 -40.92 18.09 -1.04
C LYS A 271 -41.74 16.95 -1.65
N LEU A 272 -43.04 17.02 -1.51
CA LEU A 272 -43.95 16.00 -2.06
C LEU A 272 -44.89 16.58 -3.08
N ALA A 273 -45.33 15.73 -4.03
CA ALA A 273 -46.37 16.04 -4.98
C ALA A 273 -47.34 14.87 -5.10
N ASN A 274 -48.57 15.08 -5.60
CA ASN A 274 -49.55 14.05 -5.85
C ASN A 274 -49.31 13.30 -7.17
N ASN A 275 -48.52 13.80 -8.07
CA ASN A 275 -48.12 13.14 -9.32
C ASN A 275 -46.66 13.42 -9.70
N GLN A 276 -46.16 12.57 -10.59
CA GLN A 276 -44.77 12.59 -11.01
C GLN A 276 -44.36 13.90 -11.72
N ASN A 277 -45.29 14.43 -12.61
CA ASN A 277 -44.99 15.63 -13.37
C ASN A 277 -44.79 16.86 -12.45
N ASP A 278 -45.71 17.03 -11.49
CA ASP A 278 -45.61 18.14 -10.53
C ASP A 278 -44.33 18.03 -9.67
N ALA A 279 -43.94 16.82 -9.28
CA ALA A 279 -42.69 16.61 -8.54
C ALA A 279 -41.45 17.02 -9.36
N ILE A 280 -41.39 16.65 -10.65
CA ILE A 280 -40.26 16.96 -11.55
C ILE A 280 -40.24 18.46 -11.91
N THR A 281 -41.39 19.02 -12.26
CA THR A 281 -41.50 20.43 -12.65
C THR A 281 -41.49 21.39 -11.45
N LYS A 282 -41.52 20.83 -10.24
CA LYS A 282 -41.59 21.58 -8.96
C LYS A 282 -42.78 22.51 -8.87
N SER A 283 -43.90 22.08 -9.47
CA SER A 283 -45.18 22.81 -9.48
C SER A 283 -46.21 22.00 -8.64
N ASN A 284 -47.23 22.68 -8.14
CA ASN A 284 -48.31 22.08 -7.35
C ASN A 284 -47.84 21.11 -6.26
N LEU A 285 -46.75 21.46 -5.58
CA LEU A 285 -46.21 20.70 -4.47
C LEU A 285 -47.14 20.77 -3.27
N LEU A 286 -47.13 19.71 -2.44
CA LEU A 286 -47.96 19.66 -1.24
C LEU A 286 -47.50 20.71 -0.23
N ASN A 287 -48.44 21.48 0.32
CA ASN A 287 -48.21 22.40 1.41
C ASN A 287 -48.36 21.67 2.74
N LEU A 288 -47.34 21.68 3.56
CA LEU A 288 -47.30 21.04 4.89
C LEU A 288 -47.91 21.97 5.93
N THR A 289 -48.89 21.49 6.70
CA THR A 289 -49.64 22.30 7.66
C THR A 289 -49.47 21.83 9.12
N GLY A 290 -48.85 20.68 9.33
CA GLY A 290 -48.70 20.14 10.68
C GLY A 290 -47.69 18.98 10.79
N PHE A 291 -47.28 18.75 11.99
CA PHE A 291 -46.39 17.64 12.36
C PHE A 291 -47.18 16.34 12.48
N ALA A 292 -46.48 15.21 12.43
CA ALA A 292 -46.99 13.90 12.75
C ALA A 292 -46.60 13.50 14.20
N ASP A 293 -47.00 12.31 14.60
CA ASP A 293 -46.62 11.76 15.90
C ASP A 293 -45.52 10.69 15.69
N GLY A 294 -44.27 11.07 15.98
CA GLY A 294 -43.15 10.14 16.00
C GLY A 294 -42.64 9.69 14.62
N SER A 295 -42.17 8.45 14.56
CA SER A 295 -41.45 7.92 13.42
C SER A 295 -42.37 7.62 12.21
N GLN A 296 -41.92 8.06 11.05
CA GLN A 296 -42.60 7.89 9.75
C GLN A 296 -41.60 7.31 8.76
N ARG A 297 -42.12 6.80 7.61
CA ARG A 297 -41.30 6.25 6.54
C ARG A 297 -41.77 6.69 5.17
N PHE A 298 -40.80 6.98 4.31
CA PHE A 298 -41.02 6.92 2.86
C PHE A 298 -40.27 5.73 2.29
N GLN A 299 -41.00 4.87 1.59
CA GLN A 299 -40.45 3.70 0.92
C GLN A 299 -40.62 3.84 -0.59
N SER A 300 -39.53 3.67 -1.34
CA SER A 300 -39.58 3.65 -2.81
C SER A 300 -40.50 2.57 -3.30
N LEU A 301 -41.41 2.91 -4.26
CA LEU A 301 -42.28 1.94 -4.88
C LEU A 301 -41.51 0.93 -5.73
N LYS A 302 -40.40 1.36 -6.32
CA LYS A 302 -39.52 0.50 -7.14
C LYS A 302 -38.30 0.08 -6.33
N LYS A 303 -37.98 -1.21 -6.43
CA LYS A 303 -36.72 -1.71 -5.87
C LYS A 303 -35.52 -1.06 -6.55
N LYS A 304 -34.46 -0.84 -5.79
CA LYS A 304 -33.19 -0.31 -6.26
C LYS A 304 -32.20 -1.42 -6.54
N PHE A 305 -31.27 -1.16 -7.45
CA PHE A 305 -30.19 -2.10 -7.73
C PHE A 305 -28.90 -1.66 -7.03
N VAL A 306 -28.29 -2.61 -6.37
CA VAL A 306 -26.96 -2.47 -5.74
C VAL A 306 -26.06 -3.58 -6.25
N LEU A 307 -24.75 -3.42 -6.11
CA LEU A 307 -23.80 -4.50 -6.39
C LEU A 307 -24.05 -5.65 -5.41
N GLY A 308 -24.47 -6.79 -5.92
CA GLY A 308 -24.75 -7.97 -5.11
C GLY A 308 -23.59 -8.94 -5.03
N GLN A 309 -22.81 -9.03 -6.11
CA GLN A 309 -21.65 -9.93 -6.20
C GLN A 309 -20.68 -9.47 -7.28
N VAL A 310 -19.40 -9.74 -7.06
CA VAL A 310 -18.37 -9.71 -8.10
C VAL A 310 -17.91 -11.15 -8.35
N ILE A 311 -18.04 -11.61 -9.58
CA ILE A 311 -17.71 -12.96 -10.01
C ILE A 311 -16.38 -12.90 -10.77
N ILE A 312 -15.41 -13.69 -10.36
CA ILE A 312 -14.16 -13.85 -11.09
C ILE A 312 -14.39 -14.82 -12.25
N GLU A 313 -14.26 -14.35 -13.48
CA GLU A 313 -14.32 -15.18 -14.69
C GLU A 313 -12.92 -15.73 -15.04
N ASN A 314 -11.91 -14.93 -14.80
CA ASN A 314 -10.51 -15.33 -14.88
C ASN A 314 -9.75 -14.68 -13.70
N PRO A 315 -9.09 -15.47 -12.83
CA PRO A 315 -8.34 -14.93 -11.70
C PRO A 315 -7.09 -14.14 -12.09
N GLY A 316 -6.70 -14.22 -13.36
CA GLY A 316 -5.45 -13.66 -13.85
C GLY A 316 -4.23 -14.35 -13.28
N GLU A 317 -3.07 -13.83 -13.60
CA GLU A 317 -1.79 -14.39 -13.14
C GLU A 317 -0.73 -13.29 -13.00
N GLY A 318 0.26 -13.56 -12.18
CA GLY A 318 1.45 -12.74 -12.11
C GLY A 318 1.32 -11.43 -11.35
N TYR A 319 0.23 -11.24 -10.60
CA TYR A 319 0.11 -10.10 -9.70
C TYR A 319 1.14 -10.19 -8.59
N GLU A 320 1.90 -9.11 -8.37
CA GLU A 320 3.04 -9.09 -7.46
C GLU A 320 3.14 -7.71 -6.78
N ASN A 321 3.64 -7.69 -5.57
CA ASN A 321 3.91 -6.49 -4.79
C ASN A 321 5.39 -6.05 -4.82
N LYS A 322 6.13 -6.36 -5.89
CA LYS A 322 7.59 -6.09 -5.97
C LYS A 322 7.95 -4.68 -5.55
N ARG A 323 8.91 -4.57 -4.64
CA ARG A 323 9.42 -3.32 -4.10
C ARG A 323 10.95 -3.34 -4.08
N ARG A 324 11.57 -2.20 -4.40
CA ARG A 324 13.03 -2.01 -4.31
C ARG A 324 13.32 -0.68 -3.64
N LEU A 325 14.11 -0.74 -2.59
CA LEU A 325 14.65 0.42 -1.88
C LEU A 325 16.03 0.73 -2.46
N VAL A 326 16.12 1.81 -3.21
CA VAL A 326 17.36 2.21 -3.90
C VAL A 326 18.07 3.29 -3.08
N PRO A 327 19.32 3.10 -2.66
CA PRO A 327 20.08 4.13 -1.99
C PRO A 327 20.46 5.26 -2.97
N THR A 328 20.70 6.45 -2.47
CA THR A 328 21.11 7.62 -3.27
C THR A 328 22.37 7.35 -4.11
N ALA A 329 23.28 6.50 -3.61
CA ALA A 329 24.48 6.06 -4.35
C ALA A 329 24.16 5.26 -5.62
N GLY A 330 22.95 4.68 -5.73
CA GLY A 330 22.49 3.98 -6.93
C GLY A 330 21.89 4.90 -8.00
N ILE A 331 21.83 6.21 -7.77
CA ILE A 331 21.25 7.17 -8.72
C ILE A 331 22.38 7.83 -9.53
N ASN A 332 22.39 7.61 -10.82
CA ASN A 332 23.37 8.20 -11.73
C ASN A 332 22.72 9.29 -12.59
N THR A 333 23.01 10.55 -12.23
CA THR A 333 22.48 11.74 -12.93
C THR A 333 23.27 12.13 -14.18
N TYR A 334 24.44 11.55 -14.39
CA TYR A 334 25.24 11.81 -15.60
C TYR A 334 24.75 10.99 -16.80
N SER A 335 24.31 9.76 -16.55
CA SER A 335 23.87 8.83 -17.57
C SER A 335 22.38 8.44 -17.42
N ASP A 336 21.66 9.10 -16.53
CA ASP A 336 20.21 8.96 -16.31
C ASP A 336 19.76 7.52 -16.07
N PHE A 337 20.48 6.78 -15.22
CA PHE A 337 20.07 5.44 -14.85
C PHE A 337 20.03 5.25 -13.31
N ILE A 338 19.29 4.22 -12.92
CA ILE A 338 19.17 3.76 -11.55
C ILE A 338 19.87 2.40 -11.46
N GLU A 339 20.78 2.24 -10.49
CA GLU A 339 21.52 1.02 -10.23
C GLU A 339 21.02 0.34 -8.96
N TYR A 340 20.64 -0.91 -9.10
CA TYR A 340 20.23 -1.77 -8.01
C TYR A 340 20.51 -3.23 -8.36
N LYS A 341 21.39 -3.88 -7.61
CA LYS A 341 21.83 -5.27 -7.86
C LYS A 341 20.62 -6.21 -7.96
N ASN A 342 20.46 -6.88 -9.09
CA ASN A 342 19.37 -7.80 -9.37
C ASN A 342 17.97 -7.17 -9.14
N HIS A 343 17.72 -6.00 -9.71
CA HIS A 343 16.45 -5.29 -9.50
C HIS A 343 15.20 -6.10 -9.88
N GLY A 344 15.32 -7.07 -10.79
CA GLY A 344 14.27 -8.01 -11.17
C GLY A 344 13.10 -7.41 -11.95
N PHE A 345 13.16 -6.14 -12.33
CA PHE A 345 12.19 -5.52 -13.23
C PHE A 345 12.48 -5.95 -14.68
N LYS A 346 11.41 -6.10 -15.47
CA LYS A 346 11.50 -6.40 -16.90
C LYS A 346 11.34 -5.11 -17.72
N ASP A 347 11.84 -5.12 -18.93
CA ASP A 347 11.63 -4.02 -19.87
C ASP A 347 10.12 -3.82 -20.13
N GLY A 348 9.65 -2.58 -20.04
CA GLY A 348 8.25 -2.22 -20.20
C GLY A 348 7.34 -2.45 -18.98
N GLU A 349 7.84 -2.97 -17.88
CA GLU A 349 7.04 -3.02 -16.64
C GLU A 349 6.76 -1.63 -16.10
N LEU A 350 5.56 -1.45 -15.57
CA LEU A 350 5.15 -0.21 -14.91
C LEU A 350 5.58 -0.25 -13.46
N ILE A 351 6.28 0.79 -13.01
CA ILE A 351 6.67 0.95 -11.60
C ILE A 351 6.29 2.33 -11.11
N ARG A 352 5.99 2.43 -9.82
CA ARG A 352 5.69 3.67 -9.11
C ARG A 352 6.90 4.11 -8.30
N TYR A 353 7.25 5.37 -8.40
CA TYR A 353 8.29 5.99 -7.59
C TYR A 353 7.69 6.67 -6.37
N SER A 354 8.29 6.45 -5.21
CA SER A 354 8.03 7.22 -3.99
C SER A 354 9.33 7.47 -3.21
N ASN A 355 9.32 8.42 -2.30
CA ASN A 355 10.49 8.80 -1.51
C ASN A 355 10.09 9.24 -0.10
N SER A 356 11.03 9.15 0.85
CA SER A 356 10.80 9.53 2.24
C SER A 356 11.14 10.99 2.56
N GLU A 357 12.06 11.60 1.79
CA GLU A 357 12.54 12.97 2.04
C GLU A 357 12.53 13.78 0.76
N VAL A 358 13.69 13.99 0.13
CA VAL A 358 13.81 14.77 -1.11
C VAL A 358 13.79 13.83 -2.31
N LYS A 359 12.88 14.07 -3.26
CA LYS A 359 12.76 13.26 -4.46
C LYS A 359 14.00 13.36 -5.37
N ILE A 360 14.21 12.32 -6.18
CA ILE A 360 15.17 12.36 -7.30
C ILE A 360 14.72 13.46 -8.27
N GLY A 361 15.62 14.36 -8.63
CA GLY A 361 15.33 15.41 -9.61
C GLY A 361 14.97 14.81 -10.97
N GLY A 362 13.90 15.29 -11.57
CA GLY A 362 13.31 14.74 -12.80
C GLY A 362 12.19 13.73 -12.57
N LEU A 363 12.02 13.19 -11.34
CA LEU A 363 10.92 12.29 -11.00
C LEU A 363 9.88 13.00 -10.12
N ASP A 364 8.63 12.57 -10.22
CA ASP A 364 7.54 12.99 -9.35
C ASP A 364 7.11 11.85 -8.42
N THR A 365 6.87 12.19 -7.15
CA THR A 365 6.44 11.24 -6.11
C THR A 365 5.05 10.69 -6.45
N ASP A 366 4.85 9.40 -6.19
CA ASP A 366 3.62 8.65 -6.47
C ASP A 366 3.21 8.60 -7.95
N GLN A 367 4.15 8.90 -8.85
CA GLN A 367 3.96 8.81 -10.28
C GLN A 367 4.44 7.46 -10.82
N ASP A 368 3.76 6.98 -11.86
CA ASP A 368 4.09 5.73 -12.55
C ASP A 368 5.06 5.99 -13.71
N TYR A 369 6.01 5.07 -13.90
CA TYR A 369 7.02 5.09 -14.94
C TYR A 369 7.18 3.70 -15.58
N TYR A 370 7.51 3.66 -16.87
CA TYR A 370 7.94 2.43 -17.52
C TYR A 370 9.42 2.18 -17.29
N VAL A 371 9.76 0.95 -17.00
CA VAL A 371 11.14 0.49 -16.93
C VAL A 371 11.72 0.36 -18.33
N LEU A 372 12.84 1.01 -18.59
CA LEU A 372 13.71 0.80 -19.75
C LEU A 372 14.94 0.03 -19.24
N LYS A 373 14.90 -1.30 -19.33
CA LYS A 373 15.93 -2.16 -18.77
C LYS A 373 17.24 -2.04 -19.56
N ILE A 374 18.34 -1.75 -18.87
CA ILE A 374 19.70 -1.71 -19.43
C ILE A 374 20.41 -3.04 -19.16
N SER A 375 20.36 -3.52 -17.90
CA SER A 375 20.96 -4.78 -17.46
C SER A 375 20.13 -5.38 -16.32
N ASN A 376 20.62 -6.44 -15.66
CA ASN A 376 19.98 -6.95 -14.45
C ASN A 376 20.10 -6.01 -13.27
N ASP A 377 21.09 -5.11 -13.28
CA ASP A 377 21.41 -4.21 -12.19
C ASP A 377 21.08 -2.74 -12.51
N ARG A 378 20.71 -2.42 -13.76
CA ARG A 378 20.52 -1.02 -14.21
C ARG A 378 19.30 -0.86 -15.08
N PHE A 379 18.57 0.23 -14.82
CA PHE A 379 17.40 0.63 -15.62
C PHE A 379 17.27 2.15 -15.72
N ARG A 380 16.61 2.61 -16.75
CA ARG A 380 16.10 3.98 -16.92
C ARG A 380 14.59 3.98 -16.78
N LEU A 381 14.03 5.17 -16.71
CA LEU A 381 12.60 5.39 -16.56
C LEU A 381 12.08 6.19 -17.76
N ALA A 382 10.95 5.77 -18.32
CA ALA A 382 10.15 6.58 -19.22
C ALA A 382 8.86 7.02 -18.50
N ALA A 383 8.47 8.28 -18.67
CA ALA A 383 7.25 8.77 -18.05
C ALA A 383 6.02 8.01 -18.58
N ALA A 384 5.16 7.57 -17.68
CA ALA A 384 3.89 6.94 -18.03
C ALA A 384 2.79 8.00 -18.10
N GLY A 385 1.99 7.98 -19.17
CA GLY A 385 0.81 8.82 -19.31
C GLY A 385 -0.37 8.36 -18.44
N ILE A 386 -1.40 9.17 -18.36
CA ILE A 386 -2.67 8.80 -17.71
C ILE A 386 -3.30 7.65 -18.51
N GLY A 387 -3.58 6.53 -17.83
CA GLY A 387 -4.10 5.31 -18.47
C GLY A 387 -3.01 4.46 -19.14
N SER A 388 -1.80 4.55 -18.64
CA SER A 388 -0.57 3.93 -19.14
C SER A 388 -0.73 2.51 -19.68
N THR A 389 -0.38 2.36 -20.94
CA THR A 389 -0.30 1.07 -21.64
C THR A 389 1.06 0.96 -22.33
N LEU A 390 1.47 -0.25 -22.72
CA LEU A 390 2.71 -0.44 -23.49
C LEU A 390 2.69 0.26 -24.88
N SER A 391 1.58 0.83 -25.28
CA SER A 391 1.45 1.71 -26.44
C SER A 391 1.77 3.18 -26.15
N ASP A 392 2.17 3.53 -24.93
CA ASP A 392 2.59 4.88 -24.57
C ASP A 392 3.76 5.35 -25.44
N ALA A 393 3.62 6.56 -25.99
CA ALA A 393 4.60 7.10 -26.95
C ALA A 393 6.01 7.22 -26.34
N ASN A 394 6.12 7.54 -25.06
CA ASN A 394 7.42 7.69 -24.39
C ASN A 394 8.13 6.33 -24.24
N TYR A 395 7.39 5.26 -23.94
CA TYR A 395 7.96 3.92 -23.88
C TYR A 395 8.36 3.43 -25.29
N ILE A 396 7.51 3.60 -26.30
CA ILE A 396 7.78 3.18 -27.68
C ILE A 396 9.01 3.90 -28.24
N SER A 397 9.13 5.21 -28.02
CA SER A 397 10.28 6.00 -28.47
C SER A 397 11.53 5.81 -27.62
N LYS A 398 11.44 5.03 -26.52
CA LYS A 398 12.51 4.87 -25.52
C LYS A 398 13.02 6.22 -24.96
N GLN A 399 12.11 7.19 -24.87
CA GLN A 399 12.40 8.49 -24.30
C GLN A 399 12.45 8.35 -22.77
N PHE A 400 13.64 8.47 -22.20
CA PHE A 400 13.83 8.37 -20.76
C PHE A 400 13.79 9.75 -20.08
N VAL A 401 13.48 9.71 -18.77
CA VAL A 401 13.49 10.89 -17.92
C VAL A 401 14.93 11.26 -17.56
N GLY A 402 15.31 12.51 -17.76
CA GLY A 402 16.59 13.05 -17.29
C GLY A 402 16.59 13.21 -15.79
N LEU A 403 17.60 12.65 -15.12
CA LEU A 403 17.76 12.75 -13.67
C LEU A 403 18.66 13.94 -13.32
N THR A 404 18.14 14.93 -12.60
CA THR A 404 18.85 16.20 -12.33
C THR A 404 19.47 16.29 -10.95
N SER A 405 19.06 15.44 -10.01
CA SER A 405 19.66 15.31 -8.68
C SER A 405 19.41 13.93 -8.09
N VAL A 406 20.24 13.51 -7.14
CA VAL A 406 20.10 12.19 -6.49
C VAL A 406 19.03 12.15 -5.39
N GLY A 407 18.54 13.32 -4.94
CA GLY A 407 17.62 13.41 -3.82
C GLY A 407 18.26 13.09 -2.46
N SER A 408 17.41 12.77 -1.47
CA SER A 408 17.84 12.29 -0.15
C SER A 408 16.79 11.34 0.45
N GLY A 409 17.20 10.60 1.47
CA GLY A 409 16.35 9.59 2.11
C GLY A 409 16.23 8.30 1.31
N ASP A 410 15.13 7.58 1.56
CA ASP A 410 14.84 6.31 0.90
C ASP A 410 14.10 6.54 -0.43
N HIS A 411 14.62 6.02 -1.53
CA HIS A 411 13.98 6.02 -2.85
C HIS A 411 13.38 4.65 -3.13
N ILE A 412 12.06 4.59 -3.28
CA ILE A 412 11.32 3.34 -3.41
C ILE A 412 10.76 3.23 -4.83
N PHE A 413 11.05 2.10 -5.47
CA PHE A 413 10.46 1.71 -6.76
C PHE A 413 9.67 0.43 -6.54
N ASN A 414 8.35 0.50 -6.70
CA ASN A 414 7.46 -0.62 -6.49
C ASN A 414 6.48 -0.78 -7.65
N TYR A 415 5.92 -1.96 -7.81
CA TYR A 415 4.79 -2.11 -8.73
C TYR A 415 3.63 -1.23 -8.27
N PRO A 416 2.87 -0.60 -9.19
CA PRO A 416 1.68 0.15 -8.82
C PRO A 416 0.74 -0.71 -7.98
N PRO A 417 0.09 -0.14 -6.95
CA PRO A 417 -0.80 -0.90 -6.09
C PRO A 417 -1.95 -1.53 -6.89
N ILE A 418 -2.32 -2.76 -6.52
CA ILE A 418 -3.48 -3.43 -7.10
C ILE A 418 -4.73 -2.67 -6.66
N THR A 419 -5.45 -2.12 -7.61
CA THR A 419 -6.68 -1.36 -7.38
C THR A 419 -7.82 -1.91 -8.20
N VAL A 420 -9.03 -1.79 -7.65
CA VAL A 420 -10.26 -2.20 -8.31
C VAL A 420 -11.24 -1.04 -8.26
N ASN A 421 -11.64 -0.58 -9.44
CA ASN A 421 -12.63 0.46 -9.60
C ASN A 421 -13.94 -0.13 -10.15
N VAL A 422 -15.04 0.20 -9.50
CA VAL A 422 -16.39 -0.18 -9.95
C VAL A 422 -17.02 1.04 -10.60
N LYS A 423 -17.22 0.99 -11.92
CA LYS A 423 -17.80 2.09 -12.69
C LYS A 423 -19.09 1.68 -13.36
N GLY A 424 -20.14 2.48 -13.19
CA GLY A 424 -21.43 2.19 -13.80
C GLY A 424 -22.35 3.40 -13.83
N VAL A 425 -23.42 3.27 -14.56
CA VAL A 425 -24.48 4.30 -14.62
C VAL A 425 -25.40 4.10 -13.42
N VAL A 426 -25.57 5.17 -12.63
CA VAL A 426 -26.54 5.23 -11.54
C VAL A 426 -27.75 6.05 -11.98
N GLY A 427 -28.93 5.63 -11.54
CA GLY A 427 -30.16 6.30 -11.94
C GLY A 427 -30.46 7.58 -11.15
N ILE A 428 -29.74 7.81 -10.06
CA ILE A 428 -29.91 9.00 -9.25
C ILE A 428 -29.30 10.22 -9.99
N ASN A 429 -30.09 11.28 -10.11
CA ASN A 429 -29.59 12.52 -10.72
C ASN A 429 -28.68 13.25 -9.72
N THR A 430 -27.38 13.29 -10.01
CA THR A 430 -26.36 13.90 -9.17
C THR A 430 -25.20 14.40 -10.03
N THR A 431 -24.53 15.44 -9.57
CA THR A 431 -23.29 15.96 -10.18
C THR A 431 -22.06 15.11 -9.85
N SER A 432 -22.16 14.20 -8.86
CA SER A 432 -21.08 13.32 -8.39
C SER A 432 -21.59 11.87 -8.34
N PRO A 433 -21.84 11.23 -9.51
CA PRO A 433 -22.34 9.85 -9.55
C PRO A 433 -21.38 8.85 -8.93
N GLU A 434 -20.09 9.15 -8.89
CA GLU A 434 -19.04 8.31 -8.28
C GLU A 434 -19.28 8.08 -6.77
N ASN A 435 -19.96 8.99 -6.07
CA ASN A 435 -20.32 8.81 -4.66
C ASN A 435 -21.34 7.68 -4.42
N TYR A 436 -21.96 7.20 -5.49
CA TYR A 436 -22.92 6.09 -5.46
C TYR A 436 -22.34 4.81 -6.05
N HIS A 437 -21.10 4.82 -6.50
CA HIS A 437 -20.42 3.64 -6.98
C HIS A 437 -20.04 2.71 -5.82
N ALA A 438 -20.10 1.43 -6.09
CA ALA A 438 -19.66 0.41 -5.15
C ALA A 438 -18.15 0.50 -4.88
N ARG A 439 -17.77 0.11 -3.68
CA ARG A 439 -16.36 -0.07 -3.30
C ARG A 439 -16.15 -1.54 -2.96
N VAL A 440 -15.12 -2.11 -3.56
CA VAL A 440 -14.75 -3.50 -3.35
C VAL A 440 -13.29 -3.60 -2.95
N ASN A 441 -12.99 -4.56 -2.09
CA ASN A 441 -11.64 -4.88 -1.68
C ASN A 441 -11.19 -6.15 -2.40
N PRO A 442 -10.13 -6.12 -3.22
CA PRO A 442 -9.61 -7.30 -3.87
C PRO A 442 -8.83 -8.17 -2.87
N ILE A 443 -9.04 -9.48 -2.92
CA ILE A 443 -8.25 -10.47 -2.22
C ILE A 443 -7.42 -11.22 -3.26
N VAL A 444 -6.10 -11.02 -3.19
CA VAL A 444 -5.12 -11.63 -4.11
C VAL A 444 -4.21 -12.54 -3.30
N ARG A 445 -4.16 -13.81 -3.65
CA ARG A 445 -3.40 -14.83 -2.93
C ARG A 445 -2.33 -15.44 -3.81
N GLY A 446 -1.20 -15.79 -3.19
CA GLY A 446 -0.09 -16.35 -3.93
C GLY A 446 0.95 -17.03 -3.06
N SER A 447 2.10 -17.22 -3.68
CA SER A 447 3.29 -17.83 -3.07
C SER A 447 4.40 -16.79 -2.91
N LEU A 448 5.20 -16.95 -1.89
CA LEU A 448 6.41 -16.16 -1.69
C LEU A 448 7.42 -16.52 -2.79
N THR A 449 7.86 -15.53 -3.54
CA THR A 449 8.80 -15.73 -4.67
C THR A 449 10.22 -15.35 -4.34
N SER A 450 10.41 -14.36 -3.47
CA SER A 450 11.72 -13.89 -3.02
C SER A 450 11.59 -13.06 -1.76
N ILE A 451 12.68 -12.94 -1.02
CA ILE A 451 12.86 -11.96 0.04
C ILE A 451 13.94 -10.98 -0.42
N ASN A 452 13.60 -9.72 -0.41
CA ASN A 452 14.52 -8.65 -0.80
C ASN A 452 15.11 -8.00 0.44
N VAL A 453 16.44 -8.07 0.58
CA VAL A 453 17.17 -7.38 1.65
C VAL A 453 17.31 -5.92 1.24
N GLU A 454 16.64 -5.02 1.94
CA GLU A 454 16.69 -3.58 1.68
C GLU A 454 17.86 -2.90 2.40
N LYS A 455 18.11 -3.32 3.63
CA LYS A 455 19.25 -2.88 4.44
C LYS A 455 19.93 -4.12 5.01
N PRO A 456 21.21 -4.34 4.70
CA PRO A 456 21.90 -5.58 5.08
C PRO A 456 22.15 -5.71 6.59
N GLY A 457 21.98 -4.63 7.35
CA GLY A 457 22.38 -4.63 8.76
C GLY A 457 23.88 -4.81 8.96
N LEU A 458 24.28 -5.07 10.17
CA LEU A 458 25.70 -5.30 10.55
C LEU A 458 25.78 -6.28 11.73
N GLY A 459 26.92 -6.93 11.85
CA GLY A 459 27.24 -7.76 13.02
C GLY A 459 26.67 -9.19 12.97
N TYR A 460 26.18 -9.63 11.82
CA TYR A 460 25.74 -11.02 11.64
C TYR A 460 26.96 -11.93 11.52
N GLY A 461 27.00 -12.98 12.36
CA GLY A 461 28.00 -14.02 12.30
C GLY A 461 27.50 -15.21 11.49
N ASN A 462 28.42 -15.98 10.93
CA ASN A 462 28.12 -17.31 10.44
C ASN A 462 28.12 -18.26 11.65
N ASP A 463 26.96 -18.74 12.08
CA ASP A 463 26.85 -19.83 13.07
C ASP A 463 27.15 -21.18 12.41
#